data_378d4cd5ca417ba354ba0209594aa014
#
_entry.id   378d4cd5ca417ba354ba0209594aa014
#
_cell.length_a   1.000
_cell.length_b   1.000
_cell.length_c   1.000
_cell.angle_alpha   90.00
_cell.angle_beta   90.00
_cell.angle_gamma   90.00
#
_symmetry.space_group_name_H-M   'P 1'
#
loop_
_entity.id
_entity.type
_entity.pdbx_description
1 polymer ?
#
loop_
_entity_poly.entity_id
_entity_poly.type
_entity_poly.pdbx_seq_one_letter_code
_entity_poly.pdbx_strand_id
1 'polypeptide(L)'
;IPGVYIPAFYDVTYHEDGRVKDITPNEPGIPARITKAIIKDLNQFAPPTNFVVPMVGAIQDRASIEVLRGCVRGCRFCQAGFLYRPMRQRDASLLNKAAQDLCANTGYEELSLSSLSTSDHGQLEQLLDDLNEWAPKEHVSLSLPSLRVDNFSQSLIEKTTKVRKSGLTFAAEAGTQRLRNVINKNVTWDEIEKTCTIA
;
A
#
# COMPACT_ATOMS: atom_id res chain seq x y z
N ILE A 1 16.01 5.75 22.03
CA ILE A 1 15.91 5.95 20.56
C ILE A 1 14.58 6.64 20.30
N PRO A 2 14.55 7.82 19.67
CA PRO A 2 13.30 8.51 19.35
C PRO A 2 12.38 7.65 18.47
N GLY A 3 11.07 7.67 18.79
CA GLY A 3 10.06 6.95 18.02
C GLY A 3 9.88 5.47 18.36
N VAL A 4 10.65 4.95 19.31
CA VAL A 4 10.52 3.56 19.77
C VAL A 4 9.61 3.53 20.99
N TYR A 5 8.56 2.72 20.92
CA TYR A 5 7.65 2.40 22.02
C TYR A 5 7.97 1.00 22.56
N ILE A 6 8.19 0.90 23.88
CA ILE A 6 8.45 -0.37 24.55
C ILE A 6 7.33 -0.58 25.57
N PRO A 7 6.40 -1.52 25.33
CA PRO A 7 5.23 -1.74 26.19
C PRO A 7 5.56 -1.94 27.67
N ALA A 8 6.69 -2.60 27.99
CA ALA A 8 7.12 -2.87 29.36
C ALA A 8 7.40 -1.61 30.19
N PHE A 9 7.55 -0.45 29.55
CA PHE A 9 7.76 0.84 30.24
C PHE A 9 6.46 1.60 30.54
N TYR A 10 5.32 0.97 30.32
CA TYR A 10 4.01 1.59 30.54
C TYR A 10 3.06 0.65 31.28
N ASP A 11 2.38 1.18 32.29
CA ASP A 11 1.29 0.51 32.96
C ASP A 11 -0.04 0.88 32.30
N VAL A 12 -0.85 -0.12 32.02
CA VAL A 12 -2.18 0.05 31.44
C VAL A 12 -3.21 -0.19 32.54
N THR A 13 -4.07 0.81 32.76
CA THR A 13 -5.23 0.68 33.65
C THR A 13 -6.51 0.56 32.85
N TYR A 14 -7.52 -0.09 33.44
CA TYR A 14 -8.77 -0.38 32.76
C TYR A 14 -9.96 0.14 33.56
N HIS A 15 -11.04 0.46 32.85
CA HIS A 15 -12.36 0.65 33.44
C HIS A 15 -12.97 -0.71 33.85
N GLU A 16 -14.04 -0.69 34.65
CA GLU A 16 -14.78 -1.91 35.04
C GLU A 16 -15.34 -2.70 33.84
N ASP A 17 -15.62 -2.02 32.73
CA ASP A 17 -16.11 -2.63 31.49
C ASP A 17 -15.00 -3.17 30.57
N GLY A 18 -13.74 -3.18 31.02
CA GLY A 18 -12.58 -3.70 30.28
C GLY A 18 -11.97 -2.74 29.26
N ARG A 19 -12.50 -1.54 29.09
CA ARG A 19 -11.88 -0.53 28.22
C ARG A 19 -10.63 0.06 28.88
N VAL A 20 -9.60 0.35 28.07
CA VAL A 20 -8.40 1.06 28.55
C VAL A 20 -8.81 2.40 29.14
N LYS A 21 -8.42 2.63 30.40
CA LYS A 21 -8.64 3.88 31.13
C LYS A 21 -7.48 4.84 30.91
N ASP A 22 -6.25 4.36 31.14
CA ASP A 22 -5.05 5.17 31.01
C ASP A 22 -3.83 4.30 30.68
N ILE A 23 -2.80 4.92 30.10
CA ILE A 23 -1.49 4.31 29.82
C ILE A 23 -0.44 5.29 30.36
N THR A 24 0.24 4.92 31.43
CA THR A 24 1.20 5.78 32.13
C THR A 24 2.59 5.18 32.12
N PRO A 25 3.65 6.01 31.98
CA PRO A 25 5.03 5.54 32.16
C PRO A 25 5.22 5.01 33.58
N ASN A 26 5.91 3.89 33.73
CA ASN A 26 6.22 3.27 35.03
C ASN A 26 7.66 3.48 35.48
N GLU A 27 8.49 4.17 34.68
CA GLU A 27 9.86 4.52 35.03
C GLU A 27 10.15 6.01 34.80
N PRO A 28 11.04 6.63 35.61
CA PRO A 28 11.48 7.99 35.43
C PRO A 28 12.17 8.19 34.07
N GLY A 29 11.86 9.30 33.40
CA GLY A 29 12.48 9.65 32.10
C GLY A 29 11.79 9.03 30.89
N ILE A 30 10.82 8.16 31.06
CA ILE A 30 10.00 7.65 29.96
C ILE A 30 8.93 8.68 29.60
N PRO A 31 8.83 9.10 28.33
CA PRO A 31 7.84 10.10 27.93
C PRO A 31 6.43 9.53 27.94
N ALA A 32 5.44 10.30 28.39
CA ALA A 32 4.04 9.89 28.40
C ALA A 32 3.47 9.63 27.00
N ARG A 33 4.09 10.17 25.97
CA ARG A 33 3.69 9.98 24.56
C ARG A 33 4.90 9.82 23.67
N ILE A 34 4.91 8.76 22.88
CA ILE A 34 5.94 8.52 21.88
C ILE A 34 5.52 9.14 20.54
N THR A 35 6.36 10.02 20.02
CA THR A 35 6.19 10.54 18.65
C THR A 35 6.93 9.63 17.68
N LYS A 36 6.21 9.01 16.76
CA LYS A 36 6.81 8.11 15.77
C LYS A 36 7.80 8.83 14.85
N ALA A 37 8.87 8.15 14.48
CA ALA A 37 9.78 8.63 13.44
C ALA A 37 9.11 8.56 12.06
N ILE A 38 9.22 9.63 11.26
CA ILE A 38 8.62 9.74 9.94
C ILE A 38 9.66 10.23 8.94
N ILE A 39 9.83 9.50 7.85
CA ILE A 39 10.50 10.01 6.66
C ILE A 39 9.50 10.92 5.94
N LYS A 40 9.79 12.21 5.84
CA LYS A 40 8.86 13.18 5.24
C LYS A 40 8.77 13.06 3.73
N ASP A 41 9.89 12.81 3.07
CA ASP A 41 9.99 12.65 1.62
C ASP A 41 10.61 11.29 1.31
N LEU A 42 9.83 10.41 0.66
CA LEU A 42 10.28 9.06 0.29
C LEU A 42 11.27 9.06 -0.87
N ASN A 43 11.34 10.13 -1.66
CA ASN A 43 12.26 10.23 -2.79
C ASN A 43 13.72 10.38 -2.35
N GLN A 44 13.98 10.81 -1.10
CA GLN A 44 15.32 10.87 -0.53
C GLN A 44 15.99 9.50 -0.38
N PHE A 45 15.19 8.43 -0.40
CA PHE A 45 15.66 7.06 -0.23
C PHE A 45 15.19 6.23 -1.42
N ALA A 46 16.06 5.98 -2.37
CA ALA A 46 15.76 5.12 -3.51
C ALA A 46 15.30 3.73 -3.02
N PRO A 47 14.31 3.12 -3.68
CA PRO A 47 13.97 1.72 -3.40
C PRO A 47 15.19 0.83 -3.64
N PRO A 48 15.42 -0.18 -2.81
CA PRO A 48 16.49 -1.14 -3.07
C PRO A 48 16.19 -1.93 -4.36
N THR A 49 17.20 -2.13 -5.18
CA THR A 49 17.06 -2.79 -6.50
C THR A 49 17.95 -4.03 -6.62
N ASN A 50 18.74 -4.35 -5.60
CA ASN A 50 19.65 -5.48 -5.60
C ASN A 50 19.29 -6.39 -4.41
N PHE A 51 18.43 -7.37 -4.66
CA PHE A 51 17.98 -8.35 -3.66
C PHE A 51 18.65 -9.70 -3.84
N VAL A 52 18.77 -10.44 -2.74
CA VAL A 52 19.05 -11.87 -2.80
C VAL A 52 17.79 -12.59 -3.28
N VAL A 53 17.89 -13.26 -4.43
CA VAL A 53 16.79 -14.03 -5.00
C VAL A 53 16.90 -15.48 -4.53
N PRO A 54 15.80 -16.11 -4.03
CA PRO A 54 15.82 -17.50 -3.61
C PRO A 54 16.00 -18.43 -4.82
N MET A 55 16.73 -19.52 -4.64
CA MET A 55 16.91 -20.54 -5.69
C MET A 55 15.72 -21.49 -5.85
N VAL A 56 14.77 -21.44 -4.92
CA VAL A 56 13.53 -22.23 -4.96
C VAL A 56 12.35 -21.31 -5.11
N GLY A 57 11.32 -21.74 -5.81
CA GLY A 57 10.10 -20.94 -5.99
C GLY A 57 9.48 -20.51 -4.66
N ALA A 58 9.26 -19.22 -4.49
CA ALA A 58 8.62 -18.64 -3.31
C ALA A 58 7.14 -18.35 -3.61
N ILE A 59 6.31 -18.27 -2.55
CA ILE A 59 4.87 -17.94 -2.72
C ILE A 59 4.69 -16.55 -3.39
N GLN A 60 5.59 -15.61 -3.08
CA GLN A 60 5.62 -14.26 -3.66
C GLN A 60 6.83 -14.12 -4.58
N ASP A 61 6.85 -14.91 -5.66
CA ASP A 61 7.96 -14.97 -6.61
C ASP A 61 7.88 -13.82 -7.63
N ARG A 62 8.09 -12.59 -7.14
CA ARG A 62 7.98 -11.37 -7.92
C ARG A 62 8.81 -10.22 -7.35
N ALA A 63 9.19 -9.29 -8.22
CA ALA A 63 9.72 -8.00 -7.81
C ALA A 63 8.61 -7.16 -7.15
N SER A 64 8.88 -6.52 -6.02
CA SER A 64 7.92 -5.66 -5.36
C SER A 64 8.55 -4.31 -5.04
N ILE A 65 7.88 -3.23 -5.43
CA ILE A 65 8.32 -1.86 -5.18
C ILE A 65 7.25 -1.08 -4.42
N GLU A 66 7.64 -0.42 -3.32
CA GLU A 66 6.73 0.43 -2.57
C GLU A 66 6.54 1.77 -3.28
N VAL A 67 5.34 2.02 -3.80
CA VAL A 67 5.02 3.23 -4.56
C VAL A 67 4.54 4.38 -3.69
N LEU A 68 3.81 4.07 -2.62
CA LEU A 68 3.39 5.04 -1.61
C LEU A 68 3.29 4.39 -0.23
N ARG A 69 3.43 5.20 0.80
CA ARG A 69 3.31 4.79 2.20
C ARG A 69 2.25 5.61 2.91
N GLY A 70 1.42 4.93 3.69
CA GLY A 70 0.25 5.50 4.34
C GLY A 70 -0.99 5.43 3.45
N CYS A 71 -2.11 5.95 3.96
CA CYS A 71 -3.39 5.97 3.25
C CYS A 71 -4.18 7.21 3.66
N VAL A 72 -4.82 7.88 2.70
CA VAL A 72 -5.68 9.05 2.95
C VAL A 72 -7.08 8.65 3.37
N ARG A 73 -7.46 7.39 3.12
CA ARG A 73 -8.79 6.88 3.45
C ARG A 73 -8.96 6.77 4.97
N GLY A 74 -10.15 6.82 5.45
CA GLY A 74 -10.44 6.80 6.89
C GLY A 74 -11.30 5.59 7.28
N CYS A 75 -11.07 4.42 6.67
CA CYS A 75 -11.82 3.21 7.02
C CYS A 75 -11.66 2.89 8.51
N ARG A 76 -12.77 2.82 9.24
CA ARG A 76 -12.77 2.76 10.71
C ARG A 76 -12.17 1.46 11.28
N PHE A 77 -12.16 0.40 10.50
CA PHE A 77 -11.56 -0.89 10.88
C PHE A 77 -10.07 -1.00 10.58
N CYS A 78 -9.49 -0.06 9.79
CA CYS A 78 -8.14 -0.18 9.27
C CYS A 78 -7.11 0.50 10.17
N GLN A 79 -6.41 -0.26 10.99
CA GLN A 79 -5.32 0.25 11.83
C GLN A 79 -4.17 0.83 11.00
N ALA A 80 -3.80 0.19 9.88
CA ALA A 80 -2.72 0.63 9.01
C ALA A 80 -2.96 2.04 8.43
N GLY A 81 -4.21 2.35 8.07
CA GLY A 81 -4.61 3.67 7.58
C GLY A 81 -4.39 4.80 8.58
N PHE A 82 -4.28 4.50 9.88
CA PHE A 82 -3.98 5.47 10.93
C PHE A 82 -2.49 5.46 11.32
N LEU A 83 -1.90 4.27 11.47
CA LEU A 83 -0.50 4.14 11.90
C LEU A 83 0.50 4.72 10.89
N TYR A 84 0.24 4.58 9.59
CA TYR A 84 1.18 5.00 8.55
C TYR A 84 0.92 6.41 8.00
N ARG A 85 0.08 7.21 8.62
CA ARG A 85 -0.08 8.62 8.28
C ARG A 85 1.16 9.44 8.64
N PRO A 86 1.46 10.51 7.86
CA PRO A 86 0.80 10.99 6.65
C PRO A 86 1.04 10.08 5.44
N MET A 87 0.19 10.19 4.40
CA MET A 87 0.46 9.57 3.11
C MET A 87 1.64 10.28 2.43
N ARG A 88 2.56 9.51 1.87
CA ARG A 88 3.72 9.97 1.10
C ARG A 88 3.89 9.03 -0.08
N GLN A 89 4.18 9.60 -1.23
CA GLN A 89 4.40 8.85 -2.47
C GLN A 89 5.81 9.08 -3.01
N ARG A 90 6.24 8.20 -3.88
CA ARG A 90 7.47 8.35 -4.67
C ARG A 90 7.11 8.86 -6.05
N ASP A 91 8.04 9.60 -6.66
CA ASP A 91 7.86 10.12 -8.00
C ASP A 91 7.88 9.00 -9.04
N ALA A 92 7.05 9.14 -10.08
CA ALA A 92 6.91 8.13 -11.13
C ALA A 92 8.25 7.82 -11.83
N SER A 93 9.05 8.84 -12.13
CA SER A 93 10.36 8.69 -12.77
C SER A 93 11.36 7.89 -11.93
N LEU A 94 11.39 8.14 -10.60
CA LEU A 94 12.22 7.37 -9.67
C LEU A 94 11.76 5.92 -9.59
N LEU A 95 10.44 5.69 -9.53
CA LEU A 95 9.86 4.36 -9.50
C LEU A 95 10.11 3.58 -10.79
N ASN A 96 9.97 4.22 -11.96
CA ASN A 96 10.23 3.60 -13.25
C ASN A 96 11.69 3.12 -13.36
N LYS A 97 12.64 4.00 -13.02
CA LYS A 97 14.06 3.63 -13.02
C LYS A 97 14.35 2.49 -12.05
N ALA A 98 13.87 2.59 -10.81
CA ALA A 98 14.09 1.55 -9.80
C ALA A 98 13.44 0.22 -10.21
N ALA A 99 12.30 0.23 -10.88
CA ALA A 99 11.63 -0.96 -11.39
C ALA A 99 12.46 -1.66 -12.48
N GLN A 100 13.03 -0.89 -13.43
CA GLN A 100 13.94 -1.43 -14.46
C GLN A 100 15.16 -2.08 -13.82
N ASP A 101 15.85 -1.35 -12.93
CA ASP A 101 17.05 -1.84 -12.23
C ASP A 101 16.72 -3.10 -11.40
N LEU A 102 15.56 -3.13 -10.73
CA LEU A 102 15.11 -4.25 -9.91
C LEU A 102 14.86 -5.50 -10.76
N CYS A 103 14.11 -5.39 -11.86
CA CYS A 103 13.84 -6.53 -12.74
C CYS A 103 15.14 -7.03 -13.42
N ALA A 104 16.00 -6.12 -13.88
CA ALA A 104 17.29 -6.48 -14.48
C ALA A 104 18.23 -7.20 -13.51
N ASN A 105 18.27 -6.79 -12.22
CA ASN A 105 19.15 -7.38 -11.22
C ASN A 105 18.63 -8.71 -10.66
N THR A 106 17.31 -8.94 -10.69
CA THR A 106 16.68 -10.12 -10.07
C THR A 106 16.20 -11.17 -11.07
N GLY A 107 15.94 -10.78 -12.32
CA GLY A 107 15.35 -11.63 -13.34
C GLY A 107 13.88 -11.96 -13.14
N TYR A 108 13.17 -11.25 -12.24
CA TYR A 108 11.74 -11.45 -12.06
C TYR A 108 10.93 -10.96 -13.26
N GLU A 109 9.95 -11.75 -13.68
CA GLU A 109 9.02 -11.48 -14.78
C GLU A 109 7.67 -10.88 -14.32
N GLU A 110 7.55 -10.55 -13.04
CA GLU A 110 6.39 -9.84 -12.47
C GLU A 110 6.86 -8.72 -11.57
N LEU A 111 6.34 -7.52 -11.80
CA LEU A 111 6.54 -6.32 -10.97
C LEU A 111 5.25 -5.96 -10.24
N SER A 112 5.28 -5.96 -8.92
CA SER A 112 4.16 -5.58 -8.06
C SER A 112 4.36 -4.18 -7.48
N LEU A 113 3.38 -3.28 -7.69
CA LEU A 113 3.36 -1.92 -7.14
C LEU A 113 2.71 -1.93 -5.75
N SER A 114 3.53 -2.09 -4.71
CA SER A 114 3.04 -2.28 -3.33
C SER A 114 2.65 -0.98 -2.64
N SER A 115 1.47 -0.96 -2.03
CA SER A 115 1.00 0.11 -1.15
C SER A 115 -0.25 -0.29 -0.37
N LEU A 116 -0.76 0.61 0.50
CA LEU A 116 -2.07 0.46 1.15
C LEU A 116 -3.24 0.88 0.24
N SER A 117 -3.00 1.65 -0.81
CA SER A 117 -4.03 2.10 -1.77
C SER A 117 -3.36 2.61 -3.05
N THR A 118 -2.99 1.70 -3.94
CA THR A 118 -2.22 2.00 -5.14
C THR A 118 -2.95 2.97 -6.07
N SER A 119 -4.26 2.87 -6.17
CA SER A 119 -5.10 3.77 -6.97
C SER A 119 -5.15 5.22 -6.44
N ASP A 120 -4.64 5.49 -5.24
CA ASP A 120 -4.52 6.85 -4.69
C ASP A 120 -3.15 7.51 -4.97
N HIS A 121 -2.27 6.87 -5.74
CA HIS A 121 -1.01 7.45 -6.16
C HIS A 121 -1.24 8.55 -7.21
N GLY A 122 -0.80 9.78 -6.91
CA GLY A 122 -1.11 10.95 -7.74
C GLY A 122 -0.52 10.94 -9.16
N GLN A 123 0.48 10.11 -9.43
CA GLN A 123 1.13 9.95 -10.73
C GLN A 123 0.98 8.53 -11.28
N LEU A 124 -0.07 7.78 -10.88
CA LEU A 124 -0.22 6.37 -11.26
C LEU A 124 -0.31 6.17 -12.77
N GLU A 125 -1.10 6.99 -13.46
CA GLU A 125 -1.26 6.91 -14.93
C GLU A 125 0.07 7.10 -15.65
N GLN A 126 0.84 8.14 -15.28
CA GLN A 126 2.18 8.38 -15.80
C GLN A 126 3.12 7.22 -15.51
N LEU A 127 3.14 6.73 -14.27
CA LEU A 127 3.97 5.58 -13.91
C LEU A 127 3.67 4.36 -14.76
N LEU A 128 2.40 4.06 -15.01
CA LEU A 128 2.00 2.93 -15.84
C LEU A 128 2.36 3.14 -17.31
N ASP A 129 2.29 4.37 -17.82
CA ASP A 129 2.74 4.68 -19.18
C ASP A 129 4.24 4.47 -19.30
N ASP A 130 5.04 5.02 -18.39
CA ASP A 130 6.50 4.86 -18.35
C ASP A 130 6.92 3.37 -18.23
N LEU A 131 6.26 2.60 -17.36
CA LEU A 131 6.49 1.17 -17.22
C LEU A 131 6.14 0.40 -18.51
N ASN A 132 5.07 0.78 -19.19
CA ASN A 132 4.63 0.14 -20.43
C ASN A 132 5.52 0.41 -21.66
N GLU A 133 6.46 1.33 -21.56
CA GLU A 133 7.45 1.55 -22.63
C GLU A 133 8.46 0.40 -22.74
N TRP A 134 8.78 -0.25 -21.63
CA TRP A 134 9.80 -1.29 -21.56
C TRP A 134 9.29 -2.67 -21.08
N ALA A 135 8.40 -2.71 -20.07
CA ALA A 135 7.97 -3.95 -19.45
C ALA A 135 7.44 -5.02 -20.43
N PRO A 136 6.64 -4.67 -21.47
CA PRO A 136 6.23 -5.66 -22.47
C PRO A 136 7.39 -6.20 -23.32
N LYS A 137 8.42 -5.41 -23.58
CA LYS A 137 9.60 -5.83 -24.36
C LYS A 137 10.46 -6.81 -23.58
N GLU A 138 10.52 -6.62 -22.26
CA GLU A 138 11.26 -7.48 -21.34
C GLU A 138 10.38 -8.61 -20.76
N HIS A 139 9.15 -8.77 -21.27
CA HIS A 139 8.18 -9.77 -20.79
C HIS A 139 7.82 -9.65 -19.30
N VAL A 140 7.95 -8.46 -18.71
CA VAL A 140 7.61 -8.20 -17.31
C VAL A 140 6.12 -7.85 -17.19
N SER A 141 5.37 -8.63 -16.44
CA SER A 141 3.95 -8.37 -16.13
C SER A 141 3.80 -7.40 -14.95
N LEU A 142 2.78 -6.55 -15.01
CA LEU A 142 2.48 -5.58 -13.95
C LEU A 142 1.37 -6.10 -13.05
N SER A 143 1.56 -5.98 -11.74
CA SER A 143 0.57 -6.33 -10.72
C SER A 143 0.29 -5.13 -9.82
N LEU A 144 -0.99 -4.79 -9.69
CA LEU A 144 -1.45 -3.70 -8.84
C LEU A 144 -2.30 -4.27 -7.70
N PRO A 145 -1.69 -4.60 -6.57
CA PRO A 145 -2.44 -4.94 -5.37
C PRO A 145 -3.12 -3.72 -4.78
N SER A 146 -4.11 -3.93 -3.93
CA SER A 146 -4.77 -2.85 -3.18
C SER A 146 -5.49 -1.82 -4.05
N LEU A 147 -6.14 -2.28 -5.11
CA LEU A 147 -7.03 -1.44 -5.92
C LEU A 147 -8.35 -1.17 -5.18
N ARG A 148 -8.84 0.04 -5.37
CA ARG A 148 -10.14 0.45 -4.84
C ARG A 148 -11.16 0.51 -5.97
N VAL A 149 -12.39 0.14 -5.63
CA VAL A 149 -13.54 0.14 -6.56
C VAL A 149 -13.82 1.55 -7.09
N ASP A 150 -13.77 2.56 -6.20
CA ASP A 150 -14.09 3.97 -6.52
C ASP A 150 -13.04 4.68 -7.40
N ASN A 151 -11.84 4.12 -7.54
CA ASN A 151 -10.75 4.68 -8.37
C ASN A 151 -10.28 3.69 -9.44
N PHE A 152 -11.20 2.88 -9.97
CA PHE A 152 -10.88 1.90 -10.99
C PHE A 152 -11.39 2.33 -12.37
N SER A 153 -10.53 2.26 -13.39
CA SER A 153 -10.86 2.65 -14.75
C SER A 153 -10.50 1.56 -15.76
N GLN A 154 -11.14 1.58 -16.91
CA GLN A 154 -10.81 0.69 -18.03
C GLN A 154 -9.37 0.93 -18.51
N SER A 155 -8.91 2.17 -18.57
CA SER A 155 -7.52 2.53 -18.91
C SER A 155 -6.52 1.81 -17.99
N LEU A 156 -6.81 1.70 -16.70
CA LEU A 156 -5.95 1.02 -15.74
C LEU A 156 -5.81 -0.48 -16.06
N ILE A 157 -6.91 -1.15 -16.45
CA ILE A 157 -6.88 -2.56 -16.87
C ILE A 157 -6.02 -2.72 -18.11
N GLU A 158 -6.30 -1.92 -19.14
CA GLU A 158 -5.58 -1.99 -20.43
C GLU A 158 -4.07 -1.81 -20.24
N LYS A 159 -3.67 -0.89 -19.34
CA LYS A 159 -2.26 -0.65 -19.05
C LYS A 159 -1.59 -1.79 -18.26
N THR A 160 -2.32 -2.50 -17.43
CA THR A 160 -1.75 -3.57 -16.58
C THR A 160 -1.81 -4.96 -17.20
N THR A 161 -2.63 -5.17 -18.22
CA THR A 161 -2.84 -6.48 -18.84
C THR A 161 -2.06 -6.71 -20.15
N LYS A 162 -1.18 -5.77 -20.53
CA LYS A 162 -0.45 -5.84 -21.80
C LYS A 162 0.42 -7.08 -21.97
N VAL A 163 1.05 -7.56 -20.91
CA VAL A 163 1.92 -8.75 -20.94
C VAL A 163 1.13 -9.99 -20.55
N ARG A 164 0.46 -9.95 -19.43
CA ARG A 164 -0.33 -11.06 -18.91
C ARG A 164 -1.56 -10.54 -18.15
N LYS A 165 -2.70 -11.17 -18.36
CA LYS A 165 -3.87 -10.89 -17.52
C LYS A 165 -3.61 -11.38 -16.10
N SER A 166 -3.74 -10.51 -15.13
CA SER A 166 -3.70 -10.83 -13.70
C SER A 166 -5.10 -10.78 -13.11
N GLY A 167 -5.34 -11.58 -12.08
CA GLY A 167 -6.59 -11.50 -11.32
C GLY A 167 -6.69 -10.16 -10.59
N LEU A 168 -7.88 -9.58 -10.60
CA LEU A 168 -8.18 -8.35 -9.86
C LEU A 168 -8.91 -8.71 -8.57
N THR A 169 -8.57 -8.02 -7.48
CA THR A 169 -9.23 -8.21 -6.19
C THR A 169 -9.78 -6.88 -5.70
N PHE A 170 -11.07 -6.83 -5.46
CA PHE A 170 -11.77 -5.69 -4.92
C PHE A 170 -12.47 -6.03 -3.61
N ALA A 171 -12.40 -5.14 -2.63
CA ALA A 171 -13.02 -5.35 -1.34
C ALA A 171 -14.05 -4.24 -1.04
N ALA A 172 -15.32 -4.59 -1.09
CA ALA A 172 -16.41 -3.72 -0.65
C ALA A 172 -16.51 -3.63 0.89
N GLU A 173 -15.94 -4.61 1.59
CA GLU A 173 -15.87 -4.78 3.06
C GLU A 173 -17.23 -5.04 3.73
N ALA A 174 -18.34 -4.60 3.14
CA ALA A 174 -19.69 -4.85 3.64
C ALA A 174 -20.72 -4.91 2.50
N GLY A 175 -21.70 -5.79 2.62
CA GLY A 175 -22.71 -6.02 1.60
C GLY A 175 -23.74 -4.88 1.43
N THR A 176 -24.05 -4.15 2.50
CA THR A 176 -25.03 -3.07 2.45
C THR A 176 -24.41 -1.69 2.42
N GLN A 177 -25.03 -0.74 1.71
CA GLN A 177 -24.58 0.65 1.70
C GLN A 177 -24.51 1.25 3.10
N ARG A 178 -25.50 0.95 3.95
CA ARG A 178 -25.54 1.42 5.33
C ARG A 178 -24.27 0.98 6.10
N LEU A 179 -23.86 -0.28 5.98
CA LEU A 179 -22.66 -0.78 6.66
C LEU A 179 -21.38 -0.19 6.06
N ARG A 180 -21.29 -0.06 4.73
CA ARG A 180 -20.15 0.62 4.09
C ARG A 180 -19.99 2.06 4.59
N ASN A 181 -21.09 2.79 4.78
CA ASN A 181 -21.08 4.14 5.35
C ASN A 181 -20.64 4.12 6.83
N VAL A 182 -21.15 3.17 7.62
CA VAL A 182 -20.77 3.01 9.04
C VAL A 182 -19.28 2.77 9.20
N ILE A 183 -18.67 1.92 8.38
CA ILE A 183 -17.23 1.65 8.43
C ILE A 183 -16.38 2.68 7.67
N ASN A 184 -17.00 3.72 7.12
CA ASN A 184 -16.35 4.77 6.32
C ASN A 184 -15.57 4.22 5.11
N LYS A 185 -16.12 3.20 4.44
CA LYS A 185 -15.49 2.64 3.23
C LYS A 185 -15.73 3.53 2.01
N ASN A 186 -16.83 4.28 1.99
CA ASN A 186 -17.21 5.25 0.93
C ASN A 186 -17.20 4.65 -0.48
N VAL A 187 -17.74 3.44 -0.62
CA VAL A 187 -17.93 2.75 -1.90
C VAL A 187 -19.42 2.54 -2.10
N THR A 188 -19.96 2.99 -3.22
CA THR A 188 -21.36 2.82 -3.58
C THR A 188 -21.63 1.51 -4.31
N TRP A 189 -22.90 1.13 -4.44
CA TRP A 189 -23.27 -0.04 -5.21
C TRP A 189 -22.97 0.15 -6.70
N ASP A 190 -23.28 1.34 -7.23
CA ASP A 190 -23.08 1.65 -8.65
C ASP A 190 -21.58 1.58 -9.04
N GLU A 191 -20.69 2.01 -8.14
CA GLU A 191 -19.24 1.87 -8.36
C GLU A 191 -18.81 0.40 -8.37
N ILE A 192 -19.38 -0.42 -7.50
CA ILE A 192 -19.10 -1.87 -7.47
C ILE A 192 -19.57 -2.52 -8.78
N GLU A 193 -20.82 -2.28 -9.16
CA GLU A 193 -21.42 -2.83 -10.39
C GLU A 193 -20.63 -2.42 -11.62
N LYS A 194 -20.34 -1.11 -11.76
CA LYS A 194 -19.53 -0.58 -12.85
C LYS A 194 -18.15 -1.24 -12.91
N THR A 195 -17.46 -1.33 -11.77
CA THR A 195 -16.12 -1.92 -11.70
C THR A 195 -16.13 -3.40 -12.07
N CYS A 196 -17.08 -4.17 -11.55
CA CYS A 196 -17.22 -5.59 -11.88
C CYS A 196 -17.62 -5.83 -13.35
N THR A 197 -18.32 -4.88 -13.98
CA THR A 197 -18.69 -4.98 -15.39
C THR A 197 -17.50 -4.71 -16.32
N ILE A 198 -16.59 -3.82 -15.88
CA ILE A 198 -15.38 -3.46 -16.64
C ILE A 198 -14.27 -4.53 -16.48
N ALA A 199 -14.16 -5.16 -15.30
CA ALA A 199 -13.13 -6.15 -14.96
C ALA A 199 -13.37 -7.50 -15.64
#